data_f210a992b44f3c325209c739d126e3b0
#
_entry.id   f210a992b44f3c325209c739d126e3b0
#
_cell.length_a   1.000
_cell.length_b   1.000
_cell.length_c   1.000
_cell.angle_alpha   90.00
_cell.angle_beta   90.00
_cell.angle_gamma   90.00
#
_symmetry.space_group_name_H-M   'P 1'
#
loop_
_entity.id
_entity.type
_entity.pdbx_description
1 polymer ?
#
loop_
_entity_poly.entity_id
_entity_poly.type
_entity_poly.pdbx_seq_one_letter_code
_entity_poly.pdbx_strand_id
1 'polypeptide(L)'
;MSAARASATLGDRGTAAFPLSLDWGPENEVVTIENSEFQKGSLALTGYAYTADELRPLREIFANAKTLHLFRLNSGGAKAACKYAEAKYPGKIGNELKIVIQQNEGFTVSTNEVYDVSTYIGTTLVDTQKAV
;
A
#
# COMPACT_ATOMS: atom_id res chain seq x y z
N MET A 1 32.28 8.70 -27.55
CA MET A 1 31.83 8.29 -27.23
C MET A 1 30.94 7.94 -27.01
N SER A 2 30.82 8.05 -26.92
CA SER A 2 29.96 7.83 -26.46
C SER A 2 29.13 6.97 -26.41
N ALA A 3 29.18 6.54 -26.97
CA ALA A 3 28.25 5.57 -27.05
C ALA A 3 28.15 4.70 -25.95
N ALA A 4 29.12 4.48 -25.56
CA ALA A 4 29.20 3.64 -24.54
C ALA A 4 28.26 3.84 -23.49
N ARG A 5 27.91 4.94 -23.43
CA ARG A 5 27.12 5.31 -22.42
C ARG A 5 25.95 4.49 -22.22
N ALA A 6 25.31 4.12 -23.18
CA ALA A 6 24.05 3.50 -23.02
C ALA A 6 24.13 2.21 -22.24
N SER A 7 25.10 1.44 -22.51
CA SER A 7 25.20 0.15 -21.86
C SER A 7 25.60 0.25 -20.40
N ALA A 8 26.44 1.22 -20.13
CA ALA A 8 26.96 1.32 -18.79
C ALA A 8 25.93 1.73 -17.76
N THR A 9 24.86 2.34 -18.20
CA THR A 9 23.96 2.98 -17.27
C THR A 9 22.64 2.27 -17.06
N LEU A 10 22.51 1.03 -17.52
CA LEU A 10 21.28 0.32 -17.33
C LEU A 10 20.86 0.19 -15.86
N GLY A 11 21.81 -0.01 -14.99
CA GLY A 11 21.52 -0.05 -13.57
C GLY A 11 21.04 1.28 -13.02
N ASP A 12 21.65 2.37 -13.47
CA ASP A 12 21.28 3.69 -12.99
C ASP A 12 19.91 4.11 -13.53
N ARG A 13 19.58 3.70 -14.72
CA ARG A 13 18.27 3.99 -15.28
C ARG A 13 17.14 3.28 -14.58
N GLY A 14 17.46 2.34 -13.72
CA GLY A 14 16.48 1.62 -12.97
C GLY A 14 15.89 2.38 -11.80
N THR A 15 16.41 3.54 -11.44
CA THR A 15 15.96 4.29 -10.27
C THR A 15 15.27 5.59 -10.67
N ALA A 16 14.07 5.83 -10.16
CA ALA A 16 13.32 7.05 -10.38
C ALA A 16 12.80 7.61 -9.06
N ALA A 17 12.45 8.89 -9.04
CA ALA A 17 11.82 9.54 -7.91
C ALA A 17 10.58 10.29 -8.41
N PHE A 18 9.48 10.20 -7.67
CA PHE A 18 8.24 10.85 -8.08
C PHE A 18 7.41 11.29 -6.88
N PRO A 19 6.98 12.57 -6.84
CA PRO A 19 6.05 13.04 -5.83
C PRO A 19 4.61 12.84 -6.30
N LEU A 20 3.74 12.42 -5.41
CA LEU A 20 2.33 12.17 -5.75
C LEU A 20 1.43 12.46 -4.56
N SER A 21 0.29 13.11 -4.82
CA SER A 21 -0.73 13.28 -3.80
C SER A 21 -1.53 12.00 -3.67
N LEU A 22 -1.69 11.51 -2.45
CA LEU A 22 -2.38 10.25 -2.16
C LEU A 22 -3.36 10.45 -1.02
N ASP A 23 -4.43 9.65 -1.03
CA ASP A 23 -5.40 9.62 0.06
C ASP A 23 -5.08 8.56 1.11
N TRP A 24 -3.89 7.98 1.04
CA TRP A 24 -3.39 6.96 1.94
C TRP A 24 -1.88 6.87 1.82
N GLY A 25 -1.25 6.24 2.79
CA GLY A 25 0.18 5.96 2.75
C GLY A 25 1.00 6.85 3.67
N PRO A 26 2.28 6.53 3.85
CA PRO A 26 3.16 7.30 4.72
C PRO A 26 3.26 8.77 4.32
N GLU A 27 3.28 9.64 5.31
CA GLU A 27 3.46 11.07 5.09
C GLU A 27 4.86 11.50 5.49
N ASN A 28 5.36 12.53 4.82
CA ASN A 28 6.63 13.19 5.17
C ASN A 28 7.86 12.26 5.14
N GLU A 29 7.79 11.21 4.36
CA GLU A 29 8.95 10.31 4.20
C GLU A 29 9.00 9.77 2.78
N VAL A 30 10.19 9.40 2.35
CA VAL A 30 10.40 8.74 1.06
C VAL A 30 10.17 7.26 1.22
N VAL A 31 9.33 6.70 0.38
CA VAL A 31 9.05 5.26 0.35
C VAL A 31 9.69 4.67 -0.88
N THR A 32 10.46 3.62 -0.70
CA THR A 32 11.10 2.91 -1.80
C THR A 32 10.26 1.73 -2.22
N ILE A 33 9.92 1.67 -3.50
CA ILE A 33 9.12 0.60 -4.07
C ILE A 33 9.90 -0.06 -5.19
N GLU A 34 10.04 -1.38 -5.12
CA GLU A 34 10.62 -2.15 -6.20
C GLU A 34 9.57 -2.53 -7.23
N ASN A 35 9.92 -2.54 -8.51
CA ASN A 35 9.00 -2.91 -9.58
C ASN A 35 8.38 -4.29 -9.34
N SER A 36 9.17 -5.25 -8.87
CA SER A 36 8.69 -6.60 -8.58
C SER A 36 7.64 -6.65 -7.47
N GLU A 37 7.64 -5.67 -6.59
CA GLU A 37 6.72 -5.61 -5.44
C GLU A 37 5.54 -4.67 -5.66
N PHE A 38 5.57 -3.85 -6.69
CA PHE A 38 4.56 -2.81 -6.90
C PHE A 38 3.16 -3.40 -7.08
N GLN A 39 3.04 -4.43 -7.90
CA GLN A 39 1.73 -5.01 -8.18
C GLN A 39 1.08 -5.60 -6.94
N LYS A 40 1.87 -6.22 -6.07
CA LYS A 40 1.36 -6.84 -4.84
C LYS A 40 1.15 -5.83 -3.74
N GLY A 41 2.01 -4.83 -3.65
CA GLY A 41 2.05 -3.92 -2.50
C GLY A 41 1.31 -2.61 -2.71
N SER A 42 0.86 -2.30 -3.92
CA SER A 42 0.29 -1.00 -4.21
C SER A 42 -0.93 -0.67 -3.35
N LEU A 43 -1.82 -1.62 -3.16
CA LEU A 43 -3.04 -1.38 -2.39
C LEU A 43 -2.73 -1.06 -0.92
N ALA A 44 -1.86 -1.82 -0.30
CA ALA A 44 -1.50 -1.60 1.10
C ALA A 44 -0.73 -0.29 1.31
N LEU A 45 0.07 0.10 0.35
CA LEU A 45 0.92 1.28 0.46
C LEU A 45 0.24 2.58 0.03
N THR A 46 -0.53 2.53 -1.03
CA THR A 46 -1.14 3.74 -1.63
C THR A 46 -2.65 3.82 -1.45
N GLY A 47 -3.28 2.73 -1.05
CA GLY A 47 -4.73 2.63 -0.96
C GLY A 47 -5.41 2.36 -2.30
N TYR A 48 -4.65 2.26 -3.38
CA TYR A 48 -5.19 2.01 -4.72
C TYR A 48 -4.64 0.71 -5.28
N ALA A 49 -5.47 0.01 -6.03
CA ALA A 49 -5.03 -1.17 -6.74
C ALA A 49 -4.01 -0.80 -7.82
N TYR A 50 -3.15 -1.72 -8.15
CA TYR A 50 -2.12 -1.53 -9.19
C TYR A 50 -2.69 -0.99 -10.51
N THR A 51 -3.92 -1.37 -10.86
CA THR A 51 -4.57 -0.97 -12.10
C THR A 51 -5.35 0.35 -12.01
N ALA A 52 -5.39 0.98 -10.85
CA ALA A 52 -6.15 2.21 -10.66
C ALA A 52 -5.58 3.37 -11.49
N ASP A 53 -6.46 4.26 -11.95
CA ASP A 53 -6.04 5.41 -12.74
C ASP A 53 -5.14 6.35 -11.93
N GLU A 54 -5.33 6.45 -10.63
CA GLU A 54 -4.52 7.27 -9.75
C GLU A 54 -3.05 6.85 -9.75
N LEU A 55 -2.78 5.58 -10.03
CA LEU A 55 -1.42 5.04 -10.07
C LEU A 55 -0.85 4.95 -11.48
N ARG A 56 -1.54 5.48 -12.47
CA ARG A 56 -1.06 5.47 -13.86
C ARG A 56 0.34 6.05 -14.02
N PRO A 57 0.68 7.22 -13.41
CA PRO A 57 2.05 7.71 -13.51
C PRO A 57 3.08 6.72 -12.99
N LEU A 58 2.77 6.01 -11.92
CA LEU A 58 3.68 5.02 -11.35
C LEU A 58 3.86 3.82 -12.29
N ARG A 59 2.79 3.37 -12.95
CA ARG A 59 2.91 2.29 -13.93
C ARG A 59 3.78 2.69 -15.10
N GLU A 60 3.65 3.94 -15.56
CA GLU A 60 4.47 4.46 -16.65
C GLU A 60 5.95 4.52 -16.25
N ILE A 61 6.23 4.92 -15.02
CA ILE A 61 7.59 4.94 -14.50
C ILE A 61 8.16 3.51 -14.44
N PHE A 62 7.39 2.57 -13.91
CA PHE A 62 7.85 1.19 -13.77
C PHE A 62 7.96 0.43 -15.11
N ALA A 63 7.44 0.98 -16.19
CA ALA A 63 7.71 0.44 -17.52
C ALA A 63 9.20 0.51 -17.87
N ASN A 64 9.92 1.45 -17.27
CA ASN A 64 11.34 1.66 -17.55
C ASN A 64 12.23 1.66 -16.29
N ALA A 65 11.65 1.69 -15.11
CA ALA A 65 12.40 1.76 -13.86
C ALA A 65 12.27 0.45 -13.08
N LYS A 66 13.30 0.13 -12.31
CA LYS A 66 13.31 -0.99 -11.39
C LYS A 66 12.90 -0.56 -10.00
N THR A 67 13.33 0.61 -9.58
CA THR A 67 13.15 1.14 -8.23
C THR A 67 12.54 2.53 -8.29
N LEU A 68 11.55 2.79 -7.47
CA LEU A 68 10.91 4.09 -7.36
C LEU A 68 11.02 4.61 -5.94
N HIS A 69 11.46 5.85 -5.79
CA HIS A 69 11.37 6.60 -4.54
C HIS A 69 10.13 7.50 -4.63
N LEU A 70 9.12 7.14 -3.87
CA LEU A 70 7.83 7.84 -3.87
C LEU A 70 7.73 8.74 -2.65
N PHE A 71 7.29 9.98 -2.85
CA PHE A 71 7.01 10.92 -1.77
C PHE A 71 5.56 11.38 -1.86
N ARG A 72 4.82 11.25 -0.75
CA ARG A 72 3.44 11.74 -0.68
C ARG A 72 3.45 13.24 -0.45
N LEU A 73 2.89 14.00 -1.39
CA LEU A 73 2.91 15.46 -1.34
C LEU A 73 2.00 16.05 -0.27
N ASN A 74 0.86 15.43 -0.02
CA ASN A 74 -0.10 15.94 0.95
C ASN A 74 0.14 15.30 2.32
N SER A 75 0.05 16.10 3.37
CA SER A 75 0.23 15.67 4.74
C SER A 75 -0.74 16.39 5.66
N GLY A 76 -0.74 16.02 6.94
CA GLY A 76 -1.58 16.66 7.93
C GLY A 76 -3.01 16.12 8.01
N GLY A 77 -3.28 15.01 7.37
CA GLY A 77 -4.57 14.35 7.47
C GLY A 77 -4.75 13.63 8.82
N ALA A 78 -5.97 13.20 9.09
CA ALA A 78 -6.29 12.43 10.28
C ALA A 78 -6.43 10.95 9.94
N LYS A 79 -6.10 10.10 10.90
CA LYS A 79 -6.31 8.67 10.78
C LYS A 79 -7.75 8.33 11.17
N ALA A 80 -8.41 7.55 10.34
CA ALA A 80 -9.73 7.05 10.68
C ALA A 80 -9.61 6.04 11.83
N ALA A 81 -10.55 6.08 12.75
CA ALA A 81 -10.53 5.19 13.90
C ALA A 81 -11.93 4.72 14.26
N CYS A 82 -11.99 3.53 14.84
CA CYS A 82 -13.21 3.00 15.41
C CYS A 82 -12.88 2.39 16.78
N LYS A 83 -13.88 1.80 17.41
CA LYS A 83 -13.71 1.23 18.76
C LYS A 83 -12.58 0.20 18.84
N TYR A 84 -12.33 -0.51 17.78
CA TYR A 84 -11.41 -1.67 17.78
C TYR A 84 -10.13 -1.47 17.00
N ALA A 85 -10.04 -0.41 16.21
CA ALA A 85 -8.89 -0.24 15.33
C ALA A 85 -8.73 1.20 14.87
N GLU A 86 -7.52 1.52 14.46
CA GLU A 86 -7.16 2.81 13.87
C GLU A 86 -6.48 2.56 12.53
N ALA A 87 -6.72 3.42 11.55
CA ALA A 87 -6.07 3.32 10.26
C ALA A 87 -4.56 3.52 10.39
N LYS A 88 -3.82 2.75 9.64
CA LYS A 88 -2.36 2.83 9.68
C LYS A 88 -1.85 4.17 9.20
N TYR A 89 -2.49 4.73 8.19
CA TYR A 89 -2.09 5.99 7.60
C TYR A 89 -3.24 6.99 7.58
N PRO A 90 -2.94 8.30 7.61
CA PRO A 90 -3.97 9.32 7.47
C PRO A 90 -4.42 9.46 6.02
N GLY A 91 -5.65 9.87 5.80
CA GLY A 91 -6.19 10.13 4.48
C GLY A 91 -7.61 9.61 4.31
N LYS A 92 -8.22 9.99 3.20
CA LYS A 92 -9.63 9.67 2.93
C LYS A 92 -9.91 8.18 2.81
N ILE A 93 -8.95 7.43 2.31
CA ILE A 93 -9.11 5.98 2.15
C ILE A 93 -9.29 5.28 3.49
N GLY A 94 -8.77 5.86 4.57
CA GLY A 94 -9.04 5.33 5.90
C GLY A 94 -10.51 5.22 6.24
N ASN A 95 -11.34 6.08 5.68
CA ASN A 95 -12.79 6.04 5.88
C ASN A 95 -13.48 4.91 5.11
N GLU A 96 -12.80 4.32 4.16
CA GLU A 96 -13.29 3.19 3.37
C GLU A 96 -12.90 1.84 3.97
N LEU A 97 -12.10 1.86 5.02
CA LEU A 97 -11.69 0.64 5.71
C LEU A 97 -12.87 0.04 6.46
N LYS A 98 -13.02 -1.26 6.32
CA LYS A 98 -14.05 -2.02 7.02
C LYS A 98 -13.38 -3.19 7.70
N ILE A 99 -13.72 -3.38 8.97
CA ILE A 99 -13.23 -4.50 9.76
C ILE A 99 -14.39 -5.41 10.05
N VAL A 100 -14.23 -6.68 9.73
CA VAL A 100 -15.21 -7.73 10.01
C VAL A 100 -14.61 -8.69 11.02
N ILE A 101 -15.28 -8.85 12.15
CA ILE A 101 -14.87 -9.76 13.22
C ILE A 101 -15.90 -10.90 13.24
N GLN A 102 -15.43 -12.12 13.01
CA GLN A 102 -16.26 -13.30 13.00
C GLN A 102 -15.70 -14.33 13.97
N GLN A 103 -16.58 -15.02 14.66
CA GLN A 103 -16.16 -16.09 15.55
C GLN A 103 -15.59 -17.24 14.72
N ASN A 104 -14.42 -17.74 15.14
CA ASN A 104 -13.81 -18.89 14.48
C ASN A 104 -14.37 -20.16 15.09
N GLU A 105 -15.33 -20.78 14.41
CA GLU A 105 -16.01 -21.98 14.91
C GLU A 105 -15.15 -23.25 14.87
N GLY A 106 -14.08 -23.23 14.09
CA GLY A 106 -13.20 -24.39 13.96
C GLY A 106 -12.14 -24.49 15.05
N PHE A 107 -12.05 -23.50 15.93
CA PHE A 107 -11.00 -23.46 16.93
C PHE A 107 -11.57 -22.98 18.28
N THR A 108 -11.87 -23.91 19.16
CA THR A 108 -12.29 -23.59 20.53
C THR A 108 -11.20 -23.94 21.51
N VAL A 109 -10.68 -22.91 22.17
CA VAL A 109 -9.84 -23.12 23.34
C VAL A 109 -10.72 -22.89 24.55
N SER A 110 -10.80 -23.86 25.38
CA SER A 110 -11.79 -24.19 26.41
C SER A 110 -12.48 -23.08 27.21
N THR A 111 -12.01 -21.84 27.18
CA THR A 111 -12.66 -20.71 27.86
C THR A 111 -12.56 -19.39 27.12
N ASN A 112 -11.85 -19.34 26.00
CA ASN A 112 -11.68 -18.11 25.21
C ASN A 112 -12.24 -18.29 23.82
N GLU A 113 -13.12 -17.41 23.46
CA GLU A 113 -13.60 -17.34 22.08
C GLU A 113 -12.49 -16.81 21.18
N VAL A 114 -12.35 -17.43 20.04
CA VAL A 114 -11.34 -17.09 19.06
C VAL A 114 -12.03 -16.50 17.84
N TYR A 115 -11.51 -15.41 17.33
CA TYR A 115 -12.13 -14.65 16.26
C TYR A 115 -11.20 -14.55 15.05
N ASP A 116 -11.81 -14.46 13.88
CA ASP A 116 -11.12 -14.07 12.65
C ASP A 116 -11.41 -12.59 12.41
N VAL A 117 -10.37 -11.83 12.14
CA VAL A 117 -10.46 -10.40 11.85
C VAL A 117 -10.08 -10.16 10.40
N SER A 118 -11.01 -9.66 9.61
CA SER A 118 -10.78 -9.35 8.20
C SER A 118 -10.85 -7.86 7.96
N THR A 119 -9.92 -7.34 7.19
CA THR A 119 -9.84 -5.92 6.84
C THR A 119 -10.12 -5.75 5.36
N TYR A 120 -11.02 -4.85 5.02
CA TYR A 120 -11.40 -4.53 3.65
C TYR A 120 -11.18 -3.05 3.36
N ILE A 121 -10.84 -2.73 2.10
CA ILE A 121 -10.96 -1.37 1.56
C ILE A 121 -12.16 -1.43 0.61
N GLY A 122 -13.26 -0.77 0.99
CA GLY A 122 -14.51 -0.89 0.27
C GLY A 122 -14.99 -2.36 0.29
N THR A 123 -14.98 -3.01 -0.86
CA THR A 123 -15.36 -4.44 -0.99
C THR A 123 -14.16 -5.36 -1.18
N THR A 124 -12.94 -4.81 -1.20
CA THR A 124 -11.73 -5.59 -1.45
C THR A 124 -11.08 -6.03 -0.15
N LEU A 125 -10.92 -7.33 0.02
CA LEU A 125 -10.22 -7.90 1.18
C LEU A 125 -8.72 -7.61 1.06
N VAL A 126 -8.13 -7.00 2.08
CA VAL A 126 -6.70 -6.68 2.10
C VAL A 126 -5.92 -7.48 3.13
N ASP A 127 -6.55 -7.95 4.18
CA ASP A 127 -5.88 -8.74 5.21
C ASP A 127 -6.88 -9.59 5.99
N THR A 128 -6.43 -10.75 6.46
CA THR A 128 -7.20 -11.60 7.35
C THR A 128 -6.27 -12.15 8.42
N GLN A 129 -6.64 -11.90 9.67
CA GLN A 129 -5.95 -12.47 10.83
C GLN A 129 -6.87 -13.53 11.42
N LYS A 130 -6.41 -14.76 11.46
CA LYS A 130 -7.20 -15.87 11.96
C LYS A 130 -6.83 -16.23 13.37
N ALA A 131 -7.84 -16.63 14.12
CA ALA A 131 -7.65 -17.18 15.47
C ALA A 131 -6.98 -16.20 16.44
N VAL A 132 -7.48 -14.99 16.46
CA VAL A 132 -6.97 -13.96 17.39
C VAL A 132 -7.85 -13.82 18.61
#